data_65192008874bf29673df0a1f28686722
#
_entry.id   65192008874bf29673df0a1f28686722
#
_cell.length_a   1.000
_cell.length_b   1.000
_cell.length_c   1.000
_cell.angle_alpha   90.00
_cell.angle_beta   90.00
_cell.angle_gamma   90.00
#
_symmetry.space_group_name_H-M   'P 1'
#
loop_
_entity.id
_entity.type
_entity.pdbx_description
1 polymer ?
#
loop_
_entity_poly.entity_id
_entity_poly.type
_entity_poly.pdbx_seq_one_letter_code
_entity_poly.pdbx_strand_id
1 'polypeptide(L)'
;IDLLGLIAKEFNVPFYFTTDVNSSAYGETLARKGVKSLVYYTIGTGIGAGAIQNGEFIGGLGHTEVGHVYVPLHPNDVANEFNGTCPFHRGCLEGLAAGPSLEARTGIRGELIEQNSEVWDVQSYYIAQAAVQATVLYRPEVIVFGGGVMGQEHMLRRVREKFTALLNGYLPVPDVTEYIVTPAVSGNGSATLGNFALAKDVADKYSRK
;
A
#
# COMPACT_ATOMS: atom_id res chain seq x y z
N ILE A 1 4.91 0.99 -25.33
CA ILE A 1 4.72 -0.34 -25.96
C ILE A 1 3.30 -0.79 -25.65
N ASP A 2 2.56 -1.17 -26.71
CA ASP A 2 1.23 -1.77 -26.56
C ASP A 2 1.36 -3.25 -26.16
N LEU A 3 1.57 -3.51 -24.87
CA LEU A 3 1.72 -4.86 -24.34
C LEU A 3 0.46 -5.70 -24.54
N LEU A 4 -0.73 -5.12 -24.35
CA LEU A 4 -2.00 -5.82 -24.51
C LEU A 4 -2.22 -6.26 -25.94
N GLY A 5 -1.96 -5.37 -26.93
CA GLY A 5 -2.06 -5.70 -28.34
C GLY A 5 -1.07 -6.77 -28.80
N LEU A 6 0.14 -6.81 -28.20
CA LEU A 6 1.11 -7.87 -28.47
C LEU A 6 0.65 -9.22 -27.92
N ILE A 7 0.18 -9.26 -26.67
CA ILE A 7 -0.33 -10.50 -26.05
C ILE A 7 -1.55 -11.03 -26.83
N ALA A 8 -2.49 -10.14 -27.19
CA ALA A 8 -3.69 -10.53 -27.91
C ALA A 8 -3.43 -11.11 -29.32
N LYS A 9 -2.31 -10.76 -29.95
CA LYS A 9 -1.90 -11.34 -31.24
C LYS A 9 -1.36 -12.78 -31.11
N GLU A 10 -0.71 -13.08 -30.00
CA GLU A 10 -0.06 -14.37 -29.76
C GLU A 10 -1.02 -15.39 -29.11
N PHE A 11 -1.94 -14.92 -28.28
CA PHE A 11 -2.81 -15.79 -27.47
C PHE A 11 -4.28 -15.44 -27.69
N ASN A 12 -5.04 -16.40 -28.17
CA ASN A 12 -6.51 -16.28 -28.32
C ASN A 12 -7.23 -16.71 -27.02
N VAL A 13 -6.94 -15.99 -25.92
CA VAL A 13 -7.53 -16.22 -24.61
C VAL A 13 -7.96 -14.88 -24.00
N PRO A 14 -9.00 -14.88 -23.15
CA PRO A 14 -9.33 -13.68 -22.41
C PRO A 14 -8.23 -13.35 -21.39
N PHE A 15 -7.93 -12.08 -21.17
CA PHE A 15 -6.99 -11.62 -20.19
C PHE A 15 -7.47 -10.36 -19.48
N TYR A 16 -6.94 -10.14 -18.28
CA TYR A 16 -7.18 -8.95 -17.47
C TYR A 16 -5.84 -8.27 -17.17
N PHE A 17 -5.75 -6.98 -17.50
CA PHE A 17 -4.55 -6.20 -17.24
C PHE A 17 -4.77 -5.31 -16.01
N THR A 18 -3.93 -5.46 -15.02
CA THR A 18 -3.98 -4.67 -13.79
C THR A 18 -2.58 -4.57 -13.16
N THR A 19 -2.46 -3.87 -12.03
CA THR A 19 -1.23 -3.78 -11.28
C THR A 19 -1.15 -4.87 -10.21
N ASP A 20 0.05 -5.13 -9.72
CA ASP A 20 0.31 -6.05 -8.61
C ASP A 20 -0.38 -5.59 -7.31
N VAL A 21 -0.45 -4.27 -7.07
CA VAL A 21 -1.14 -3.72 -5.90
C VAL A 21 -2.66 -3.87 -5.97
N ASN A 22 -3.27 -3.71 -7.15
CA ASN A 22 -4.68 -4.01 -7.35
C ASN A 22 -4.96 -5.50 -7.16
N SER A 23 -4.10 -6.36 -7.72
CA SER A 23 -4.20 -7.80 -7.52
C SER A 23 -4.05 -8.18 -6.04
N SER A 24 -3.12 -7.54 -5.31
CA SER A 24 -2.97 -7.72 -3.87
C SER A 24 -4.22 -7.31 -3.11
N ALA A 25 -4.79 -6.14 -3.43
CA ALA A 25 -6.04 -5.69 -2.81
C ALA A 25 -7.18 -6.68 -3.05
N TYR A 26 -7.32 -7.19 -4.28
CA TYR A 26 -8.34 -8.19 -4.61
C TYR A 26 -8.10 -9.51 -3.87
N GLY A 27 -6.87 -10.00 -3.83
CA GLY A 27 -6.50 -11.19 -3.07
C GLY A 27 -6.79 -11.07 -1.57
N GLU A 28 -6.58 -9.88 -0.98
CA GLU A 28 -6.90 -9.62 0.42
C GLU A 28 -8.42 -9.63 0.69
N THR A 29 -9.27 -9.14 -0.23
CA THR A 29 -10.72 -9.27 -0.07
C THR A 29 -11.18 -10.73 -0.08
N LEU A 30 -10.55 -11.57 -0.89
CA LEU A 30 -10.84 -13.00 -0.95
C LEU A 30 -10.39 -13.74 0.32
N ALA A 31 -9.20 -13.40 0.83
CA ALA A 31 -8.65 -13.99 2.05
C ALA A 31 -9.42 -13.54 3.31
N ARG A 32 -9.99 -12.33 3.30
CA ARG A 32 -10.75 -11.73 4.41
C ARG A 32 -12.24 -11.79 4.12
N LYS A 33 -12.85 -12.94 4.38
CA LYS A 33 -14.28 -13.19 4.09
C LYS A 33 -15.18 -12.08 4.64
N GLY A 34 -15.99 -11.49 3.76
CA GLY A 34 -16.97 -10.46 4.11
C GLY A 34 -16.46 -9.03 3.91
N VAL A 35 -15.15 -8.79 3.80
CA VAL A 35 -14.58 -7.46 3.52
C VAL A 35 -14.84 -7.11 2.06
N LYS A 36 -15.45 -5.94 1.83
CA LYS A 36 -15.77 -5.42 0.49
C LYS A 36 -15.05 -4.11 0.17
N SER A 37 -14.50 -3.46 1.18
CA SER A 37 -13.82 -2.16 1.03
C SER A 37 -12.50 -2.19 1.79
N LEU A 38 -11.39 -2.15 1.06
CA LEU A 38 -10.06 -2.13 1.66
C LEU A 38 -9.07 -1.30 0.84
N VAL A 39 -8.00 -0.89 1.48
CA VAL A 39 -6.83 -0.32 0.82
C VAL A 39 -5.62 -1.18 1.17
N TYR A 40 -4.92 -1.66 0.14
CA TYR A 40 -3.66 -2.37 0.27
C TYR A 40 -2.52 -1.45 -0.14
N TYR A 41 -1.55 -1.29 0.74
CA TYR A 41 -0.29 -0.60 0.45
C TYR A 41 0.85 -1.61 0.36
N THR A 42 1.73 -1.41 -0.59
CA THR A 42 3.07 -2.02 -0.57
C THR A 42 4.10 -0.94 -0.30
N ILE A 43 4.95 -1.14 0.72
CA ILE A 43 6.03 -0.21 1.10
C ILE A 43 7.35 -0.95 1.01
N GLY A 44 8.06 -0.70 -0.09
CA GLY A 44 9.32 -1.34 -0.44
C GLY A 44 10.28 -0.33 -1.05
N THR A 45 10.80 -0.60 -2.25
CA THR A 45 11.62 0.35 -3.02
C THR A 45 10.82 1.60 -3.41
N GLY A 46 9.51 1.44 -3.62
CA GLY A 46 8.55 2.52 -3.79
C GLY A 46 7.33 2.30 -2.88
N ILE A 47 6.31 3.14 -3.04
CA ILE A 47 5.01 2.99 -2.38
C ILE A 47 3.90 2.97 -3.43
N GLY A 48 3.27 1.82 -3.57
CA GLY A 48 2.06 1.66 -4.38
C GLY A 48 0.86 1.26 -3.54
N ALA A 49 -0.34 1.45 -4.06
CA ALA A 49 -1.54 0.92 -3.44
C ALA A 49 -2.61 0.49 -4.44
N GLY A 50 -3.38 -0.53 -4.04
CA GLY A 50 -4.64 -0.90 -4.65
C GLY A 50 -5.78 -0.62 -3.68
N ALA A 51 -6.87 -0.08 -4.18
CA ALA A 51 -8.03 0.24 -3.36
C ALA A 51 -9.30 -0.35 -3.97
N ILE A 52 -10.11 -0.95 -3.12
CA ILE A 52 -11.40 -1.55 -3.48
C ILE A 52 -12.47 -0.92 -2.59
N GLN A 53 -13.58 -0.54 -3.18
CA GLN A 53 -14.75 -0.05 -2.48
C GLN A 53 -16.00 -0.76 -3.00
N ASN A 54 -16.73 -1.39 -2.08
CA ASN A 54 -17.92 -2.20 -2.40
C ASN A 54 -17.67 -3.30 -3.45
N GLY A 55 -16.45 -3.88 -3.47
CA GLY A 55 -16.07 -4.92 -4.40
C GLY A 55 -15.51 -4.42 -5.74
N GLU A 56 -15.48 -3.11 -5.98
CA GLU A 56 -14.99 -2.51 -7.22
C GLU A 56 -13.67 -1.77 -7.00
N PHE A 57 -12.75 -1.85 -7.97
CA PHE A 57 -11.51 -1.10 -7.91
C PHE A 57 -11.73 0.41 -8.00
N ILE A 58 -11.00 1.17 -7.20
CA ILE A 58 -10.95 2.62 -7.29
C ILE A 58 -9.90 3.01 -8.34
N GLY A 59 -10.28 3.92 -9.24
CA GLY A 59 -9.41 4.48 -10.26
C GLY A 59 -9.98 4.29 -11.66
N GLY A 60 -10.50 5.36 -12.26
CA GLY A 60 -11.10 5.32 -13.62
C GLY A 60 -10.08 5.41 -14.75
N LEU A 61 -8.97 6.16 -14.54
CA LEU A 61 -7.88 6.29 -15.51
C LEU A 61 -6.73 5.30 -15.26
N GLY A 62 -6.83 4.49 -14.23
CA GLY A 62 -5.80 3.56 -13.80
C GLY A 62 -6.00 3.18 -12.33
N HIS A 63 -4.93 2.77 -11.67
CA HIS A 63 -4.90 2.51 -10.23
C HIS A 63 -4.63 3.80 -9.45
N THR A 64 -4.77 3.71 -8.13
CA THR A 64 -4.48 4.83 -7.23
C THR A 64 -2.96 5.06 -7.10
N GLU A 65 -2.54 6.31 -7.20
CA GLU A 65 -1.13 6.74 -7.05
C GLU A 65 -0.88 7.37 -5.67
N VAL A 66 -1.39 6.74 -4.63
CA VAL A 66 -1.34 7.28 -3.26
C VAL A 66 0.08 7.38 -2.67
N GLY A 67 1.08 6.72 -3.26
CA GLY A 67 2.48 6.92 -2.91
C GLY A 67 2.97 8.34 -3.18
N HIS A 68 2.31 9.08 -4.07
CA HIS A 68 2.73 10.42 -4.45
C HIS A 68 1.90 11.56 -3.84
N VAL A 69 1.06 11.26 -2.86
CA VAL A 69 0.37 12.30 -2.08
C VAL A 69 1.36 13.06 -1.21
N TYR A 70 1.14 14.37 -1.07
CA TYR A 70 1.93 15.19 -0.14
C TYR A 70 1.51 14.92 1.30
N VAL A 71 2.49 14.88 2.19
CA VAL A 71 2.28 14.68 3.63
C VAL A 71 3.07 15.73 4.43
N PRO A 72 2.53 16.18 5.57
CA PRO A 72 3.28 17.05 6.50
C PRO A 72 4.60 16.41 6.93
N LEU A 73 5.69 17.21 6.87
CA LEU A 73 7.02 16.73 7.23
C LEU A 73 7.13 16.45 8.74
N HIS A 74 7.86 15.39 9.07
CA HIS A 74 8.26 15.12 10.44
C HIS A 74 9.24 16.20 10.94
N PRO A 75 9.15 16.64 12.22
CA PRO A 75 10.07 17.66 12.75
C PRO A 75 11.56 17.37 12.53
N ASN A 76 11.98 16.10 12.65
CA ASN A 76 13.38 15.72 12.38
C ASN A 76 13.78 15.97 10.92
N ASP A 77 12.87 15.70 9.96
CA ASP A 77 13.15 15.94 8.55
C ASP A 77 13.20 17.45 8.23
N VAL A 78 12.35 18.23 8.89
CA VAL A 78 12.42 19.70 8.80
C VAL A 78 13.76 20.21 9.33
N ALA A 79 14.21 19.73 10.49
CA ALA A 79 15.46 20.14 11.12
C ALA A 79 16.70 19.74 10.29
N ASN A 80 16.62 18.63 9.54
CA ASN A 80 17.69 18.13 8.69
C ASN A 80 17.53 18.50 7.19
N GLU A 81 16.57 19.36 6.87
CA GLU A 81 16.25 19.78 5.50
C GLU A 81 16.01 18.61 4.53
N PHE A 82 15.54 17.45 5.06
CA PHE A 82 15.27 16.29 4.26
C PHE A 82 13.86 16.38 3.65
N ASN A 83 13.79 16.37 2.33
CA ASN A 83 12.56 16.54 1.55
C ASN A 83 12.15 15.30 0.73
N GLY A 84 12.77 14.16 1.03
CA GLY A 84 12.46 12.90 0.36
C GLY A 84 13.35 12.56 -0.83
N THR A 85 13.23 11.34 -1.33
CA THR A 85 14.04 10.76 -2.41
C THR A 85 13.30 10.67 -3.75
N CYS A 86 12.02 11.04 -3.82
CA CYS A 86 11.24 10.97 -5.06
C CYS A 86 11.80 11.96 -6.10
N PRO A 87 12.08 11.50 -7.34
CA PRO A 87 12.64 12.37 -8.38
C PRO A 87 11.63 13.39 -8.93
N PHE A 88 10.33 13.17 -8.71
CA PHE A 88 9.26 14.02 -9.25
C PHE A 88 8.70 15.00 -8.22
N HIS A 89 8.60 14.59 -6.96
CA HIS A 89 7.95 15.37 -5.91
C HIS A 89 8.81 15.46 -4.66
N ARG A 90 9.01 16.68 -4.16
CA ARG A 90 9.55 16.88 -2.82
C ARG A 90 8.42 16.78 -1.81
N GLY A 91 8.59 15.98 -0.75
CA GLY A 91 7.60 15.86 0.31
C GLY A 91 6.41 14.93 -0.01
N CYS A 92 6.47 14.09 -1.04
CA CYS A 92 5.48 13.04 -1.24
C CYS A 92 5.76 11.82 -0.34
N LEU A 93 4.72 11.04 -0.07
CA LEU A 93 4.78 9.88 0.81
C LEU A 93 5.87 8.88 0.40
N GLU A 94 5.97 8.54 -0.88
CA GLU A 94 7.00 7.62 -1.38
C GLU A 94 8.40 8.14 -1.12
N GLY A 95 8.66 9.40 -1.47
CA GLY A 95 9.97 10.02 -1.24
C GLY A 95 10.37 10.05 0.23
N LEU A 96 9.40 10.11 1.13
CA LEU A 96 9.62 10.22 2.57
C LEU A 96 9.56 8.88 3.31
N ALA A 97 8.88 7.87 2.78
CA ALA A 97 8.60 6.64 3.50
C ALA A 97 8.90 5.33 2.76
N ALA A 98 9.38 5.35 1.51
CA ALA A 98 9.89 4.16 0.86
C ALA A 98 11.29 3.76 1.40
N GLY A 99 11.71 2.52 1.14
CA GLY A 99 13.00 1.99 1.61
C GLY A 99 14.20 2.89 1.34
N PRO A 100 14.35 3.49 0.13
CA PRO A 100 15.45 4.41 -0.17
C PRO A 100 15.52 5.63 0.76
N SER A 101 14.41 6.08 1.33
CA SER A 101 14.40 7.20 2.29
C SER A 101 15.08 6.87 3.61
N LEU A 102 15.08 5.61 4.03
CA LEU A 102 15.82 5.13 5.21
C LEU A 102 17.33 5.24 4.99
N GLU A 103 17.79 4.73 3.85
CA GLU A 103 19.21 4.81 3.48
C GLU A 103 19.67 6.26 3.28
N ALA A 104 18.84 7.10 2.67
CA ALA A 104 19.17 8.52 2.48
C ALA A 104 19.27 9.30 3.80
N ARG A 105 18.52 8.91 4.84
CA ARG A 105 18.61 9.53 6.18
C ARG A 105 19.78 9.02 7.02
N THR A 106 20.12 7.75 6.87
CA THR A 106 21.03 7.06 7.82
C THR A 106 22.37 6.65 7.19
N GLY A 107 22.45 6.60 5.87
CA GLY A 107 23.57 5.97 5.16
C GLY A 107 23.58 4.44 5.25
N ILE A 108 22.53 3.83 5.83
CA ILE A 108 22.44 2.39 6.09
C ILE A 108 21.19 1.84 5.41
N ARG A 109 21.30 0.71 4.73
CA ARG A 109 20.16 0.02 4.13
C ARG A 109 19.16 -0.42 5.19
N GLY A 110 17.86 -0.27 4.92
CA GLY A 110 16.80 -0.47 5.89
C GLY A 110 16.84 -1.83 6.62
N GLU A 111 17.23 -2.90 5.92
CA GLU A 111 17.37 -4.24 6.52
C GLU A 111 18.51 -4.36 7.55
N LEU A 112 19.44 -3.42 7.57
CA LEU A 112 20.59 -3.38 8.48
C LEU A 112 20.41 -2.38 9.64
N ILE A 113 19.32 -1.61 9.62
CA ILE A 113 19.05 -0.62 10.68
C ILE A 113 18.51 -1.35 11.92
N GLU A 114 19.12 -1.07 13.07
CA GLU A 114 18.66 -1.62 14.34
C GLU A 114 17.21 -1.20 14.67
N GLN A 115 16.43 -2.11 15.26
CA GLN A 115 15.00 -1.89 15.55
C GLN A 115 14.71 -0.74 16.51
N ASN A 116 15.68 -0.35 17.36
CA ASN A 116 15.57 0.75 18.30
C ASN A 116 15.99 2.12 17.71
N SER A 117 16.43 2.16 16.45
CA SER A 117 16.80 3.42 15.78
C SER A 117 15.61 4.38 15.70
N GLU A 118 15.89 5.66 15.96
CA GLU A 118 14.88 6.74 15.89
C GLU A 118 14.30 6.94 14.49
N VAL A 119 15.04 6.53 13.43
CA VAL A 119 14.54 6.65 12.06
C VAL A 119 13.24 5.88 11.84
N TRP A 120 13.00 4.81 12.59
CA TRP A 120 11.75 4.05 12.52
C TRP A 120 10.55 4.82 13.09
N ASP A 121 10.80 5.76 14.00
CA ASP A 121 9.74 6.67 14.46
C ASP A 121 9.32 7.64 13.37
N VAL A 122 10.28 8.21 12.66
CA VAL A 122 10.05 9.06 11.48
C VAL A 122 9.32 8.27 10.38
N GLN A 123 9.80 7.07 10.09
CA GLN A 123 9.20 6.19 9.07
C GLN A 123 7.74 5.85 9.36
N SER A 124 7.46 5.44 10.61
CA SER A 124 6.11 5.09 11.04
C SER A 124 5.16 6.29 11.06
N TYR A 125 5.66 7.49 11.30
CA TYR A 125 4.88 8.73 11.23
C TYR A 125 4.32 8.97 9.82
N TYR A 126 5.12 8.78 8.79
CA TYR A 126 4.67 8.95 7.41
C TYR A 126 3.69 7.86 6.99
N ILE A 127 3.97 6.61 7.35
CA ILE A 127 3.07 5.48 7.05
C ILE A 127 1.72 5.66 7.76
N ALA A 128 1.72 6.15 8.99
CA ALA A 128 0.50 6.46 9.72
C ALA A 128 -0.32 7.58 9.05
N GLN A 129 0.33 8.59 8.44
CA GLN A 129 -0.38 9.60 7.66
C GLN A 129 -1.08 8.99 6.43
N ALA A 130 -0.46 8.02 5.76
CA ALA A 130 -1.12 7.26 4.69
C ALA A 130 -2.38 6.55 5.19
N ALA A 131 -2.31 5.92 6.37
CA ALA A 131 -3.47 5.29 6.98
C ALA A 131 -4.59 6.31 7.32
N VAL A 132 -4.24 7.48 7.87
CA VAL A 132 -5.21 8.56 8.13
C VAL A 132 -5.85 9.04 6.83
N GLN A 133 -5.07 9.28 5.78
CA GLN A 133 -5.59 9.70 4.48
C GLN A 133 -6.53 8.63 3.88
N ALA A 134 -6.13 7.35 3.89
CA ALA A 134 -7.01 6.27 3.45
C ALA A 134 -8.33 6.23 4.24
N THR A 135 -8.24 6.42 5.57
CA THR A 135 -9.40 6.44 6.46
C THR A 135 -10.37 7.57 6.11
N VAL A 136 -9.87 8.79 5.88
CA VAL A 136 -10.76 9.95 5.63
C VAL A 136 -11.27 9.99 4.20
N LEU A 137 -10.51 9.46 3.23
CA LEU A 137 -10.87 9.52 1.80
C LEU A 137 -11.75 8.34 1.37
N TYR A 138 -11.41 7.12 1.80
CA TYR A 138 -12.03 5.89 1.29
C TYR A 138 -12.93 5.20 2.30
N ARG A 139 -12.78 5.48 3.60
CA ARG A 139 -13.55 4.81 4.66
C ARG A 139 -13.50 3.28 4.54
N PRO A 140 -12.33 2.66 4.38
CA PRO A 140 -12.24 1.22 4.18
C PRO A 140 -12.63 0.47 5.46
N GLU A 141 -12.97 -0.81 5.33
CA GLU A 141 -13.19 -1.72 6.46
C GLU A 141 -11.87 -2.18 7.06
N VAL A 142 -10.79 -2.21 6.24
CA VAL A 142 -9.44 -2.59 6.67
C VAL A 142 -8.39 -1.92 5.79
N ILE A 143 -7.24 -1.59 6.38
CA ILE A 143 -6.03 -1.12 5.69
C ILE A 143 -4.94 -2.17 5.86
N VAL A 144 -4.41 -2.63 4.74
CA VAL A 144 -3.37 -3.67 4.70
C VAL A 144 -2.04 -3.04 4.30
N PHE A 145 -1.00 -3.22 5.10
CA PHE A 145 0.35 -2.77 4.80
C PHE A 145 1.28 -3.95 4.57
N GLY A 146 1.75 -4.10 3.33
CA GLY A 146 2.76 -5.06 2.91
C GLY A 146 4.06 -4.39 2.45
N GLY A 147 4.95 -5.17 1.85
CA GLY A 147 6.25 -4.74 1.37
C GLY A 147 7.37 -4.86 2.42
N GLY A 148 8.62 -4.73 1.97
CA GLY A 148 9.81 -5.02 2.79
C GLY A 148 9.96 -4.14 4.04
N VAL A 149 9.55 -2.87 3.96
CA VAL A 149 9.60 -1.96 5.12
C VAL A 149 8.63 -2.42 6.21
N MET A 150 7.45 -2.88 5.85
CA MET A 150 6.45 -3.39 6.79
C MET A 150 6.71 -4.81 7.27
N GLY A 151 7.67 -5.52 6.66
CA GLY A 151 8.16 -6.81 7.12
C GLY A 151 8.97 -6.73 8.42
N GLN A 152 9.34 -5.54 8.87
CA GLN A 152 9.96 -5.33 10.18
C GLN A 152 8.90 -5.48 11.29
N GLU A 153 9.10 -6.44 12.18
CA GLU A 153 8.10 -6.86 13.18
C GLU A 153 7.55 -5.70 14.03
N HIS A 154 8.43 -4.73 14.37
CA HIS A 154 8.07 -3.58 15.20
C HIS A 154 7.25 -2.51 14.47
N MET A 155 7.25 -2.49 13.11
CA MET A 155 6.67 -1.38 12.35
C MET A 155 5.16 -1.28 12.47
N LEU A 156 4.45 -2.40 12.40
CA LEU A 156 2.98 -2.39 12.47
C LEU A 156 2.48 -1.76 13.78
N ARG A 157 3.11 -2.08 14.91
CA ARG A 157 2.77 -1.49 16.21
C ARG A 157 3.01 0.03 16.21
N ARG A 158 4.17 0.48 15.74
CA ARG A 158 4.50 1.92 15.64
C ARG A 158 3.51 2.68 14.76
N VAL A 159 3.15 2.12 13.60
CA VAL A 159 2.16 2.72 12.69
C VAL A 159 0.79 2.85 13.38
N ARG A 160 0.33 1.83 14.08
CA ARG A 160 -0.95 1.86 14.82
C ARG A 160 -0.97 2.93 15.91
N GLU A 161 0.11 3.04 16.69
CA GLU A 161 0.27 4.06 17.74
C GLU A 161 0.22 5.48 17.14
N LYS A 162 0.98 5.73 16.08
CA LYS A 162 0.99 7.02 15.37
C LYS A 162 -0.35 7.33 14.70
N PHE A 163 -0.98 6.34 14.07
CA PHE A 163 -2.30 6.48 13.46
C PHE A 163 -3.34 6.91 14.50
N THR A 164 -3.38 6.25 15.64
CA THR A 164 -4.32 6.59 16.72
C THR A 164 -4.11 8.04 17.20
N ALA A 165 -2.86 8.45 17.38
CA ALA A 165 -2.52 9.81 17.77
C ALA A 165 -2.91 10.85 16.69
N LEU A 166 -2.62 10.56 15.41
CA LEU A 166 -2.91 11.47 14.31
C LEU A 166 -4.41 11.57 14.00
N LEU A 167 -5.15 10.46 14.07
CA LEU A 167 -6.61 10.45 13.88
C LEU A 167 -7.32 11.16 15.02
N ASN A 168 -6.74 11.12 16.22
CA ASN A 168 -7.16 11.88 17.40
C ASN A 168 -8.68 11.77 17.71
N GLY A 169 -9.26 10.59 17.48
CA GLY A 169 -10.69 10.35 17.73
C GLY A 169 -11.65 11.06 16.78
N TYR A 170 -11.15 11.68 15.69
CA TYR A 170 -12.00 12.41 14.74
C TYR A 170 -13.06 11.53 14.08
N LEU A 171 -12.71 10.30 13.74
CA LEU A 171 -13.62 9.34 13.11
C LEU A 171 -13.63 8.02 13.89
N PRO A 172 -14.80 7.38 14.07
CA PRO A 172 -14.84 6.02 14.57
C PRO A 172 -14.27 5.07 13.52
N VAL A 173 -13.39 4.17 13.98
CA VAL A 173 -12.81 3.06 13.22
C VAL A 173 -12.95 1.78 14.04
N PRO A 174 -12.85 0.58 13.43
CA PRO A 174 -12.72 -0.68 14.15
C PRO A 174 -11.55 -0.65 15.14
N ASP A 175 -11.40 -1.70 15.96
CA ASP A 175 -10.17 -1.86 16.75
C ASP A 175 -8.95 -1.73 15.85
N VAL A 176 -7.99 -0.91 16.25
CA VAL A 176 -6.82 -0.59 15.40
C VAL A 176 -6.00 -1.83 15.04
N THR A 177 -6.06 -2.89 15.85
CA THR A 177 -5.38 -4.15 15.58
C THR A 177 -6.06 -4.99 14.50
N GLU A 178 -7.33 -4.77 14.26
CA GLU A 178 -8.12 -5.37 13.19
C GLU A 178 -8.20 -4.45 11.96
N TYR A 179 -8.11 -3.14 12.18
CA TYR A 179 -8.24 -2.12 11.14
C TYR A 179 -6.97 -1.93 10.33
N ILE A 180 -5.80 -1.91 10.97
CA ILE A 180 -4.48 -1.76 10.33
C ILE A 180 -3.72 -3.06 10.52
N VAL A 181 -3.49 -3.79 9.42
CA VAL A 181 -2.99 -5.16 9.45
C VAL A 181 -1.90 -5.40 8.40
N THR A 182 -1.20 -6.52 8.53
CA THR A 182 -0.31 -7.07 7.49
C THR A 182 -1.10 -7.98 6.54
N PRO A 183 -0.54 -8.35 5.36
CA PRO A 183 -1.17 -9.26 4.42
C PRO A 183 -1.61 -10.59 5.06
N ALA A 184 -2.81 -11.05 4.72
CA ALA A 184 -3.33 -12.33 5.18
C ALA A 184 -2.61 -13.52 4.53
N VAL A 185 -2.03 -13.31 3.35
CA VAL A 185 -1.27 -14.33 2.61
C VAL A 185 0.19 -13.91 2.53
N SER A 186 1.07 -14.69 3.13
CA SER A 186 2.52 -14.41 3.19
C SER A 186 3.20 -14.53 1.83
N GLY A 187 4.44 -14.03 1.72
CA GLY A 187 5.30 -14.24 0.56
C GLY A 187 4.75 -13.68 -0.75
N ASN A 188 4.14 -12.48 -0.71
CA ASN A 188 3.45 -11.85 -1.85
C ASN A 188 2.27 -12.68 -2.39
N GLY A 189 1.75 -13.59 -1.58
CA GLY A 189 0.67 -14.50 -1.95
C GLY A 189 -0.64 -13.82 -2.24
N SER A 190 -0.90 -12.63 -1.66
CA SER A 190 -2.12 -11.85 -1.93
C SER A 190 -2.19 -11.43 -3.41
N ALA A 191 -1.08 -10.98 -4.00
CA ALA A 191 -1.02 -10.64 -5.44
C ALA A 191 -1.26 -11.88 -6.31
N THR A 192 -0.65 -13.03 -5.95
CA THR A 192 -0.83 -14.29 -6.66
C THR A 192 -2.28 -14.76 -6.61
N LEU A 193 -2.89 -14.76 -5.43
CA LEU A 193 -4.30 -15.13 -5.24
C LEU A 193 -5.21 -14.21 -6.06
N GLY A 194 -5.00 -12.91 -6.00
CA GLY A 194 -5.77 -11.93 -6.75
C GLY A 194 -5.64 -12.10 -8.27
N ASN A 195 -4.42 -12.31 -8.79
CA ASN A 195 -4.19 -12.55 -10.21
C ASN A 195 -4.94 -13.78 -10.73
N PHE A 196 -4.87 -14.90 -10.01
CA PHE A 196 -5.59 -16.11 -10.42
C PHE A 196 -7.10 -15.93 -10.37
N ALA A 197 -7.61 -15.24 -9.36
CA ALA A 197 -9.04 -14.99 -9.25
C ALA A 197 -9.54 -14.05 -10.34
N LEU A 198 -8.84 -12.96 -10.63
CA LEU A 198 -9.17 -12.03 -11.73
C LEU A 198 -9.13 -12.73 -13.09
N ALA A 199 -8.12 -13.56 -13.33
CA ALA A 199 -8.04 -14.36 -14.56
C ALA A 199 -9.24 -15.32 -14.70
N LYS A 200 -9.63 -15.98 -13.61
CA LYS A 200 -10.81 -16.85 -13.57
C LYS A 200 -12.09 -16.07 -13.86
N ASP A 201 -12.29 -14.91 -13.22
CA ASP A 201 -13.47 -14.07 -13.42
C ASP A 201 -13.63 -13.64 -14.89
N VAL A 202 -12.52 -13.32 -15.55
CA VAL A 202 -12.53 -12.98 -16.98
C VAL A 202 -12.84 -14.20 -17.85
N ALA A 203 -12.25 -15.36 -17.54
CA ALA A 203 -12.52 -16.59 -18.27
C ALA A 203 -13.99 -17.01 -18.15
N ASP A 204 -14.57 -16.94 -16.95
CA ASP A 204 -15.98 -17.26 -16.68
C ASP A 204 -16.93 -16.31 -17.43
N LYS A 205 -16.60 -15.00 -17.51
CA LYS A 205 -17.36 -14.02 -18.30
C LYS A 205 -17.28 -14.28 -19.81
N TYR A 206 -16.13 -14.71 -20.30
CA TYR A 206 -15.91 -15.01 -21.72
C TYR A 206 -16.68 -16.28 -22.15
N SER A 207 -16.70 -17.30 -21.30
CA SER A 207 -17.37 -18.58 -21.59
C SER A 207 -18.90 -18.49 -21.59
N ARG A 208 -19.49 -17.38 -21.08
CA ARG A 208 -20.93 -17.14 -21.03
C ARG A 208 -21.47 -16.33 -22.24
N LYS A 209 -20.57 -15.89 -23.12
CA LYS A 209 -20.90 -15.20 -24.37
C LYS A 209 -20.91 -16.16 -25.54
#